data_2a57592025180dd751cba5949101628b
#
_entry.id   2a57592025180dd751cba5949101628b
#
_cell.length_a   1.000
_cell.length_b   1.000
_cell.length_c   1.000
_cell.angle_alpha   90.00
_cell.angle_beta   90.00
_cell.angle_gamma   90.00
#
_symmetry.space_group_name_H-M   'P 1'
#
loop_
_entity.id
_entity.type
_entity.pdbx_description
1 polymer ?
#
loop_
_entity_poly.entity_id
_entity_poly.type
_entity_poly.pdbx_seq_one_letter_code
_entity_poly.pdbx_strand_id
1 'polypeptide(L)'
;MRKISSYILLWMLGCLNASAASYTFDINKGILFSWEYDDLVGVYTTKGTRIKHWALAASDDGKTSSFSSYGWSLVEDKKYYLYSPYNSSYFVNDIPITELPISFEGQMQMENNSLTHLAAYDYMMGEGNTVGSSADFTLNHLCSVLRIEFVSPKSATYTSIVLKTSNDVFCREATMNLETQSLSATSRENHVELGLANIAVDEGETLVAYMVVAPVDLSGRDVSLTIISDNGEETNLDVQARELKAGKLYLINTTNNEGKSLSSKHRASSLTEPYISTSDIPIDRDSELIVTGIRQSKHNKAQDDGAVYTLSGIRAKQSSANGIIIRNGKKSLTNRGRN
;
A
#
# COMPACT_ATOMS: atom_id res chain seq x y z
N MET A 1 -42.39 -8.33 -31.48
CA MET A 1 -41.92 -7.65 -30.27
C MET A 1 -40.86 -8.55 -29.60
N ARG A 2 -39.60 -8.26 -29.80
CA ARG A 2 -38.48 -9.06 -29.23
C ARG A 2 -38.10 -8.44 -27.90
N LYS A 3 -38.21 -9.23 -26.86
CA LYS A 3 -37.67 -8.91 -25.52
C LYS A 3 -36.17 -8.94 -25.62
N ILE A 4 -35.51 -7.79 -25.61
CA ILE A 4 -34.07 -7.65 -25.44
C ILE A 4 -33.82 -7.65 -23.94
N SER A 5 -33.19 -8.71 -23.52
CA SER A 5 -32.92 -9.15 -22.17
C SER A 5 -31.90 -8.22 -21.48
N SER A 6 -32.23 -7.84 -20.25
CA SER A 6 -31.42 -7.07 -19.32
C SER A 6 -30.22 -7.85 -18.78
N TYR A 7 -29.19 -8.10 -19.58
CA TYR A 7 -27.97 -8.78 -19.12
C TYR A 7 -26.68 -7.92 -19.17
N ILE A 8 -26.81 -6.60 -19.36
CA ILE A 8 -25.63 -5.72 -19.50
C ILE A 8 -25.27 -4.94 -18.20
N LEU A 9 -26.00 -5.14 -17.10
CA LEU A 9 -25.75 -4.34 -15.88
C LEU A 9 -25.11 -5.11 -14.72
N LEU A 10 -24.49 -6.26 -14.95
CA LEU A 10 -23.87 -7.04 -13.88
C LEU A 10 -22.35 -7.24 -14.03
N TRP A 11 -21.69 -6.49 -14.90
CA TRP A 11 -20.25 -6.66 -15.18
C TRP A 11 -19.35 -5.50 -14.70
N MET A 12 -19.87 -4.52 -13.96
CA MET A 12 -19.09 -3.40 -13.44
C MET A 12 -18.94 -3.36 -11.91
N LEU A 13 -19.32 -4.39 -11.19
CA LEU A 13 -19.10 -4.47 -9.72
C LEU A 13 -18.10 -5.55 -9.30
N GLY A 14 -17.25 -6.01 -10.20
CA GLY A 14 -16.32 -7.13 -9.96
C GLY A 14 -14.87 -6.78 -9.69
N CYS A 15 -14.48 -5.52 -9.48
CA CYS A 15 -13.06 -5.13 -9.41
C CYS A 15 -12.63 -4.51 -8.09
N LEU A 16 -13.24 -4.82 -6.96
CA LEU A 16 -12.80 -4.36 -5.64
C LEU A 16 -12.88 -5.47 -4.59
N ASN A 17 -12.37 -6.65 -4.91
CA ASN A 17 -12.01 -7.59 -3.87
C ASN A 17 -10.49 -7.53 -3.70
N ALA A 18 -9.99 -6.44 -3.15
CA ALA A 18 -8.75 -6.48 -2.41
C ALA A 18 -8.98 -7.46 -1.27
N SER A 19 -8.07 -8.40 -1.09
CA SER A 19 -8.02 -9.26 0.07
C SER A 19 -8.26 -8.43 1.32
N ALA A 20 -9.27 -8.78 2.12
CA ALA A 20 -9.69 -7.99 3.27
C ALA A 20 -8.84 -8.31 4.52
N ALA A 21 -7.56 -8.60 4.33
CA ALA A 21 -6.65 -8.83 5.45
C ALA A 21 -6.80 -7.73 6.50
N SER A 22 -6.97 -8.13 7.74
CA SER A 22 -7.08 -7.22 8.87
C SER A 22 -5.71 -6.87 9.42
N TYR A 23 -5.52 -5.62 9.74
CA TYR A 23 -4.31 -5.10 10.37
C TYR A 23 -4.65 -4.43 11.68
N THR A 24 -3.87 -4.73 12.72
CA THR A 24 -3.92 -4.04 13.99
C THR A 24 -2.54 -3.52 14.35
N PHE A 25 -2.48 -2.45 15.12
CA PHE A 25 -1.23 -1.93 15.62
C PHE A 25 -1.10 -2.21 17.12
N ASP A 26 -0.02 -2.90 17.49
CA ASP A 26 0.38 -3.11 18.87
C ASP A 26 1.70 -2.36 19.10
N ILE A 27 1.71 -1.45 20.06
CA ILE A 27 2.88 -0.60 20.38
C ILE A 27 4.15 -1.39 20.72
N ASN A 28 3.98 -2.63 21.16
CA ASN A 28 5.10 -3.50 21.51
C ASN A 28 5.56 -4.42 20.37
N LYS A 29 4.65 -4.74 19.44
CA LYS A 29 4.89 -5.72 18.37
C LYS A 29 4.94 -5.10 16.96
N GLY A 30 4.39 -3.91 16.81
CA GLY A 30 4.25 -3.25 15.50
C GLY A 30 2.91 -3.54 14.85
N ILE A 31 2.91 -3.70 13.53
CA ILE A 31 1.71 -4.08 12.78
C ILE A 31 1.56 -5.58 12.84
N LEU A 32 0.40 -6.04 13.29
CA LEU A 32 -0.02 -7.42 13.31
C LEU A 32 -0.94 -7.67 12.12
N PHE A 33 -0.57 -8.62 11.29
CA PHE A 33 -1.40 -9.12 10.20
C PHE A 33 -2.36 -10.19 10.74
N SER A 34 -3.61 -10.15 10.29
CA SER A 34 -4.59 -11.20 10.55
C SER A 34 -5.29 -11.62 9.26
N TRP A 35 -5.37 -12.93 9.06
CA TRP A 35 -6.23 -13.52 8.03
C TRP A 35 -7.69 -13.41 8.47
N GLU A 36 -8.54 -13.03 7.54
CA GLU A 36 -10.00 -12.99 7.73
C GLU A 36 -10.70 -13.98 6.81
N TYR A 37 -11.93 -14.33 7.18
CA TYR A 37 -12.77 -15.17 6.32
C TYR A 37 -12.95 -14.51 4.94
N ASP A 38 -12.87 -15.32 3.88
CA ASP A 38 -12.89 -14.89 2.47
C ASP A 38 -11.63 -14.22 1.93
N ASP A 39 -10.54 -14.13 2.69
CA ASP A 39 -9.24 -13.72 2.15
C ASP A 39 -8.79 -14.68 1.05
N LEU A 40 -8.17 -14.11 0.03
CA LEU A 40 -7.74 -14.84 -1.16
C LEU A 40 -6.22 -14.76 -1.34
N VAL A 41 -5.62 -15.89 -1.71
CA VAL A 41 -4.23 -15.95 -2.15
C VAL A 41 -4.14 -16.48 -3.57
N GLY A 42 -3.17 -15.99 -4.34
CA GLY A 42 -2.86 -16.55 -5.65
C GLY A 42 -1.88 -17.71 -5.52
N VAL A 43 -2.14 -18.82 -6.21
CA VAL A 43 -1.31 -20.03 -6.18
C VAL A 43 -0.90 -20.43 -7.58
N TYR A 44 0.40 -20.68 -7.77
CA TYR A 44 0.99 -21.13 -9.03
C TYR A 44 1.82 -22.40 -8.85
N THR A 45 1.88 -23.22 -9.90
CA THR A 45 2.84 -24.31 -10.00
C THR A 45 4.21 -23.79 -10.50
N THR A 46 5.27 -24.59 -10.34
CA THR A 46 6.62 -24.31 -10.89
C THR A 46 6.67 -24.20 -12.42
N LYS A 47 5.65 -24.67 -13.13
CA LYS A 47 5.57 -24.56 -14.59
C LYS A 47 4.77 -23.34 -15.05
N GLY A 48 4.44 -22.42 -14.14
CA GLY A 48 3.57 -21.29 -14.44
C GLY A 48 2.14 -21.69 -14.72
N THR A 49 1.80 -22.99 -14.55
CA THR A 49 0.41 -23.42 -14.69
C THR A 49 -0.38 -22.84 -13.52
N ARG A 50 -1.33 -22.03 -13.86
CA ARG A 50 -2.22 -21.37 -12.92
C ARG A 50 -2.99 -22.41 -12.12
N ILE A 51 -2.88 -22.29 -10.83
CA ILE A 51 -3.90 -22.81 -9.95
C ILE A 51 -4.69 -21.58 -9.54
N LYS A 52 -6.00 -21.65 -9.65
CA LYS A 52 -6.89 -20.56 -9.26
C LYS A 52 -6.58 -20.14 -7.82
N HIS A 53 -7.05 -18.97 -7.45
CA HIS A 53 -7.01 -18.47 -6.08
C HIS A 53 -7.59 -19.52 -5.11
N TRP A 54 -7.02 -19.56 -3.93
CA TRP A 54 -7.55 -20.31 -2.80
C TRP A 54 -8.25 -19.34 -1.86
N ALA A 55 -9.43 -19.70 -1.44
CA ALA A 55 -10.18 -18.96 -0.45
C ALA A 55 -9.90 -19.50 0.95
N LEU A 56 -9.80 -18.62 1.90
CA LEU A 56 -9.69 -18.94 3.32
C LEU A 56 -10.94 -19.69 3.78
N ALA A 57 -10.75 -20.85 4.40
CA ALA A 57 -11.88 -21.62 4.96
C ALA A 57 -12.23 -21.15 6.38
N ALA A 58 -11.20 -20.86 7.21
CA ALA A 58 -11.32 -20.36 8.56
C ALA A 58 -9.99 -19.74 9.00
N SER A 59 -10.05 -18.77 9.90
CA SER A 59 -8.88 -18.25 10.59
C SER A 59 -8.76 -18.91 11.96
N ASP A 60 -7.59 -19.46 12.27
CA ASP A 60 -7.31 -20.14 13.56
C ASP A 60 -6.83 -19.13 14.59
N ASP A 61 -5.64 -18.55 14.38
CA ASP A 61 -5.01 -17.57 15.28
C ASP A 61 -4.87 -16.18 14.65
N GLY A 62 -5.42 -16.01 13.45
CA GLY A 62 -5.29 -14.82 12.62
C GLY A 62 -3.95 -14.69 11.88
N LYS A 63 -2.91 -15.39 12.29
CA LYS A 63 -1.57 -15.35 11.69
C LYS A 63 -1.33 -16.54 10.76
N THR A 64 -1.88 -17.66 11.13
CA THR A 64 -1.87 -18.90 10.35
C THR A 64 -3.29 -19.23 9.97
N SER A 65 -3.48 -19.74 8.76
CA SER A 65 -4.81 -20.11 8.30
C SER A 65 -4.78 -21.19 7.24
N SER A 66 -5.86 -21.97 7.20
CA SER A 66 -6.06 -22.99 6.20
C SER A 66 -6.76 -22.41 4.97
N PHE A 67 -6.26 -22.71 3.79
CA PHE A 67 -6.85 -22.29 2.54
C PHE A 67 -7.29 -23.50 1.72
N SER A 68 -8.44 -23.41 1.06
CA SER A 68 -8.93 -24.43 0.16
C SER A 68 -9.33 -23.86 -1.19
N SER A 69 -9.13 -24.63 -2.25
CA SER A 69 -9.60 -24.31 -3.59
C SER A 69 -10.79 -25.19 -3.94
N TYR A 70 -11.89 -24.58 -4.36
CA TYR A 70 -13.06 -25.33 -4.80
C TYR A 70 -12.76 -26.08 -6.11
N GLY A 71 -12.78 -27.40 -6.05
CA GLY A 71 -12.56 -28.27 -7.21
C GLY A 71 -11.11 -28.44 -7.65
N TRP A 72 -10.14 -28.05 -6.83
CA TRP A 72 -8.71 -28.25 -7.09
C TRP A 72 -8.00 -28.84 -5.87
N SER A 73 -7.11 -29.80 -6.11
CA SER A 73 -6.22 -30.35 -5.10
C SER A 73 -4.78 -30.11 -5.52
N LEU A 74 -3.91 -29.92 -4.55
CA LEU A 74 -2.47 -29.91 -4.79
C LEU A 74 -2.05 -31.32 -5.22
N VAL A 75 -1.08 -31.37 -6.14
CA VAL A 75 -0.47 -32.62 -6.58
C VAL A 75 0.69 -32.94 -5.68
N GLU A 76 0.80 -34.18 -5.24
CA GLU A 76 1.88 -34.69 -4.40
C GLU A 76 3.27 -34.44 -5.00
N ASP A 77 4.27 -34.20 -4.15
CA ASP A 77 5.67 -33.98 -4.50
C ASP A 77 5.88 -32.84 -5.54
N LYS A 78 5.13 -31.78 -5.40
CA LYS A 78 5.27 -30.58 -6.24
C LYS A 78 5.59 -29.36 -5.39
N LYS A 79 6.32 -28.45 -6.00
CA LYS A 79 6.56 -27.11 -5.50
C LYS A 79 5.49 -26.17 -6.02
N TYR A 80 5.01 -25.31 -5.14
CA TYR A 80 4.04 -24.26 -5.45
C TYR A 80 4.55 -22.90 -4.97
N TYR A 81 4.05 -21.84 -5.62
CA TYR A 81 4.32 -20.46 -5.26
C TYR A 81 3.03 -19.76 -4.90
N LEU A 82 3.10 -18.90 -3.90
CA LEU A 82 1.96 -18.12 -3.42
C LEU A 82 2.28 -16.63 -3.41
N TYR A 83 1.24 -15.83 -3.57
CA TYR A 83 1.31 -14.39 -3.38
C TYR A 83 0.02 -13.83 -2.79
N SER A 84 0.14 -12.70 -2.11
CA SER A 84 -0.95 -11.87 -1.60
C SER A 84 -0.57 -10.39 -1.76
N PRO A 85 -1.53 -9.45 -1.92
CA PRO A 85 -2.96 -9.66 -2.12
C PRO A 85 -3.27 -10.32 -3.47
N TYR A 86 -4.36 -11.09 -3.51
CA TYR A 86 -4.81 -11.75 -4.74
C TYR A 86 -5.23 -10.74 -5.79
N ASN A 87 -4.74 -10.92 -7.01
CA ASN A 87 -5.13 -10.12 -8.16
C ASN A 87 -5.62 -11.00 -9.30
N SER A 88 -6.92 -10.95 -9.58
CA SER A 88 -7.55 -11.74 -10.64
C SER A 88 -7.02 -11.44 -12.05
N SER A 89 -6.49 -10.22 -12.28
CA SER A 89 -5.95 -9.82 -13.59
C SER A 89 -4.74 -10.65 -14.00
N TYR A 90 -3.97 -11.16 -13.06
CA TYR A 90 -2.82 -12.02 -13.35
C TYR A 90 -3.25 -13.32 -14.02
N PHE A 91 -4.40 -13.87 -13.60
CA PHE A 91 -4.96 -15.08 -14.19
C PHE A 91 -5.67 -14.80 -15.51
N VAL A 92 -6.39 -13.69 -15.62
CA VAL A 92 -7.12 -13.31 -16.83
C VAL A 92 -6.17 -13.01 -17.99
N ASN A 93 -5.08 -12.30 -17.69
CA ASN A 93 -4.10 -11.85 -18.68
C ASN A 93 -2.95 -12.82 -18.90
N ASP A 94 -2.95 -13.98 -18.23
CA ASP A 94 -1.92 -15.01 -18.36
C ASP A 94 -0.51 -14.51 -18.03
N ILE A 95 -0.41 -13.68 -16.97
CA ILE A 95 0.86 -13.09 -16.55
C ILE A 95 1.81 -14.19 -16.05
N PRO A 96 3.06 -14.25 -16.53
CA PRO A 96 4.05 -15.20 -16.04
C PRO A 96 4.34 -15.03 -14.54
N ILE A 97 4.63 -16.11 -13.84
CA ILE A 97 4.96 -16.09 -12.39
C ILE A 97 6.24 -15.30 -12.09
N THR A 98 7.06 -15.05 -13.10
CA THR A 98 8.29 -14.27 -13.00
C THR A 98 8.08 -12.77 -13.22
N GLU A 99 6.86 -12.35 -13.60
CA GLU A 99 6.57 -11.00 -14.09
C GLU A 99 5.26 -10.42 -13.54
N LEU A 100 4.88 -10.76 -12.31
CA LEU A 100 3.64 -10.25 -11.70
C LEU A 100 3.76 -8.75 -11.39
N PRO A 101 3.04 -7.87 -12.12
CA PRO A 101 3.16 -6.42 -11.92
C PRO A 101 2.49 -5.98 -10.63
N ILE A 102 3.15 -5.09 -9.89
CA ILE A 102 2.62 -4.43 -8.69
C ILE A 102 2.88 -2.94 -8.75
N SER A 103 2.05 -2.17 -8.03
CA SER A 103 2.17 -0.71 -7.95
C SER A 103 2.05 -0.24 -6.51
N PHE A 104 2.83 0.80 -6.17
CA PHE A 104 2.78 1.49 -4.88
C PHE A 104 2.03 2.81 -4.95
N GLU A 105 1.42 3.11 -6.10
CA GLU A 105 0.66 4.33 -6.33
C GLU A 105 -0.77 4.27 -5.80
N GLY A 106 -1.32 5.45 -5.53
CA GLY A 106 -2.73 5.60 -5.19
C GLY A 106 -3.08 5.15 -3.77
N GLN A 107 -2.09 5.05 -2.88
CA GLN A 107 -2.35 4.78 -1.47
C GLN A 107 -3.28 5.86 -0.90
N MET A 108 -4.34 5.44 -0.21
CA MET A 108 -5.33 6.36 0.36
C MET A 108 -5.76 5.87 1.74
N GLN A 109 -5.47 6.66 2.76
CA GLN A 109 -5.94 6.41 4.12
C GLN A 109 -7.25 7.17 4.35
N MET A 110 -8.30 6.46 4.77
CA MET A 110 -9.66 7.00 4.87
C MET A 110 -9.92 7.71 6.20
N GLU A 111 -9.28 7.28 7.28
CA GLU A 111 -9.50 7.79 8.64
C GLU A 111 -8.17 7.91 9.39
N ASN A 112 -8.14 8.78 10.39
CA ASN A 112 -6.98 8.91 11.28
C ASN A 112 -6.65 7.56 11.95
N ASN A 113 -5.39 7.18 11.95
CA ASN A 113 -4.90 5.92 12.53
C ASN A 113 -5.51 4.63 11.91
N SER A 114 -6.05 4.69 10.67
CA SER A 114 -6.59 3.52 9.98
C SER A 114 -5.50 2.74 9.25
N LEU A 115 -5.53 1.42 9.37
CA LEU A 115 -4.62 0.47 8.71
C LEU A 115 -5.26 -0.22 7.50
N THR A 116 -6.53 0.04 7.22
CA THR A 116 -7.35 -0.72 6.26
C THR A 116 -6.75 -0.75 4.84
N HIS A 117 -6.16 0.36 4.39
CA HIS A 117 -5.59 0.44 3.05
C HIS A 117 -4.31 -0.40 2.87
N LEU A 118 -3.63 -0.78 3.95
CA LEU A 118 -2.39 -1.57 3.88
C LEU A 118 -2.61 -2.91 3.16
N ALA A 119 -3.78 -3.52 3.33
CA ALA A 119 -4.13 -4.79 2.70
C ALA A 119 -3.96 -4.80 1.16
N ALA A 120 -4.12 -3.65 0.52
CA ALA A 120 -3.99 -3.52 -0.94
C ALA A 120 -2.53 -3.37 -1.42
N TYR A 121 -1.61 -2.99 -0.54
CA TYR A 121 -0.23 -2.62 -0.89
C TYR A 121 0.83 -3.46 -0.17
N ASP A 122 0.44 -4.23 0.84
CA ASP A 122 1.36 -5.12 1.55
C ASP A 122 1.54 -6.42 0.75
N TYR A 123 2.37 -6.33 -0.26
CA TYR A 123 2.68 -7.46 -1.12
C TYR A 123 3.49 -8.50 -0.37
N MET A 124 3.03 -9.75 -0.47
CA MET A 124 3.67 -10.91 0.14
C MET A 124 3.86 -12.00 -0.88
N MET A 125 4.90 -12.79 -0.74
CA MET A 125 5.10 -14.01 -1.51
C MET A 125 5.77 -15.11 -0.67
N GLY A 126 5.59 -16.34 -1.13
CA GLY A 126 6.18 -17.51 -0.51
C GLY A 126 6.14 -18.72 -1.40
N GLU A 127 6.79 -19.78 -0.95
CA GLU A 127 6.83 -21.06 -1.64
C GLU A 127 6.68 -22.22 -0.66
N GLY A 128 6.20 -23.35 -1.16
CA GLY A 128 6.06 -24.56 -0.38
C GLY A 128 6.04 -25.82 -1.26
N ASN A 129 6.37 -26.95 -0.64
CA ASN A 129 6.31 -28.25 -1.28
C ASN A 129 5.14 -29.04 -0.70
N THR A 130 4.48 -29.78 -1.55
CA THR A 130 3.40 -30.67 -1.11
C THR A 130 3.93 -31.96 -0.51
N VAL A 131 3.21 -32.38 0.55
CA VAL A 131 3.29 -33.74 1.10
C VAL A 131 1.87 -34.29 1.02
N GLY A 132 1.65 -35.29 0.18
CA GLY A 132 0.30 -35.70 -0.18
C GLY A 132 -0.46 -34.61 -0.94
N SER A 133 -1.67 -34.30 -0.49
CA SER A 133 -2.53 -33.27 -1.10
C SER A 133 -2.48 -31.92 -0.37
N SER A 134 -1.60 -31.76 0.60
CA SER A 134 -1.47 -30.54 1.41
C SER A 134 -0.05 -29.97 1.36
N ALA A 135 0.10 -28.69 1.69
CA ALA A 135 1.39 -28.03 1.77
C ALA A 135 1.34 -26.91 2.81
N ASP A 136 2.47 -26.72 3.50
CA ASP A 136 2.68 -25.58 4.39
C ASP A 136 3.41 -24.49 3.62
N PHE A 137 2.90 -23.27 3.75
CA PHE A 137 3.49 -22.10 3.10
C PHE A 137 3.77 -21.01 4.13
N THR A 138 4.89 -20.31 3.95
CA THR A 138 5.17 -19.08 4.68
C THR A 138 5.20 -17.93 3.68
N LEU A 139 4.37 -16.92 3.90
CA LEU A 139 4.40 -15.68 3.14
C LEU A 139 5.28 -14.66 3.85
N ASN A 140 6.15 -14.02 3.09
CA ASN A 140 7.02 -12.95 3.58
C ASN A 140 6.57 -11.62 3.00
N HIS A 141 6.46 -10.61 3.87
CA HIS A 141 6.21 -9.23 3.45
C HIS A 141 7.36 -8.70 2.61
N LEU A 142 7.03 -8.09 1.47
CA LEU A 142 8.02 -7.53 0.53
C LEU A 142 8.25 -6.05 0.73
N CYS A 143 7.43 -5.40 1.54
CA CYS A 143 7.39 -3.96 1.70
C CYS A 143 7.81 -3.57 3.12
N SER A 144 8.15 -2.32 3.30
CA SER A 144 8.23 -1.66 4.59
C SER A 144 7.00 -0.78 4.80
N VAL A 145 6.65 -0.53 6.05
CA VAL A 145 5.58 0.40 6.43
C VAL A 145 6.18 1.54 7.23
N LEU A 146 5.82 2.77 6.89
CA LEU A 146 6.12 3.95 7.68
C LEU A 146 4.88 4.31 8.50
N ARG A 147 5.01 4.37 9.81
CA ARG A 147 4.04 5.00 10.70
C ARG A 147 4.49 6.44 10.94
N ILE A 148 3.65 7.38 10.59
CA ILE A 148 3.91 8.81 10.69
C ILE A 148 2.99 9.37 11.77
N GLU A 149 3.58 9.95 12.82
CA GLU A 149 2.87 10.60 13.91
C GLU A 149 3.19 12.09 13.87
N PHE A 150 2.21 12.89 13.46
CA PHE A 150 2.33 14.32 13.33
C PHE A 150 1.39 15.03 14.29
N VAL A 151 1.94 15.78 15.26
CA VAL A 151 1.13 16.63 16.13
C VAL A 151 0.75 17.89 15.38
N SER A 152 -0.56 18.10 15.21
CA SER A 152 -1.07 19.25 14.47
C SER A 152 -0.86 20.54 15.25
N PRO A 153 -0.15 21.55 14.68
CA PRO A 153 0.10 22.80 15.37
C PRO A 153 -1.13 23.72 15.43
N LYS A 154 -2.21 23.35 14.74
CA LYS A 154 -3.50 24.06 14.69
C LYS A 154 -4.57 23.07 14.19
N SER A 155 -5.84 23.37 14.44
CA SER A 155 -6.93 22.58 13.81
C SER A 155 -6.86 22.72 12.28
N ALA A 156 -6.76 21.59 11.58
CA ALA A 156 -6.62 21.54 10.12
C ALA A 156 -7.19 20.24 9.55
N THR A 157 -7.50 20.24 8.26
CA THR A 157 -7.87 19.04 7.49
C THR A 157 -6.70 18.67 6.57
N TYR A 158 -6.19 17.45 6.67
CA TYR A 158 -5.04 16.99 5.91
C TYR A 158 -5.48 16.16 4.71
N THR A 159 -4.80 16.35 3.58
CA THR A 159 -5.15 15.75 2.29
C THR A 159 -4.10 14.82 1.73
N SER A 160 -2.81 15.01 2.07
CA SER A 160 -1.75 14.08 1.68
C SER A 160 -0.49 14.22 2.51
N ILE A 161 0.34 13.18 2.44
CA ILE A 161 1.69 13.12 3.00
C ILE A 161 2.62 12.66 1.89
N VAL A 162 3.73 13.38 1.67
CA VAL A 162 4.70 13.08 0.63
C VAL A 162 6.08 12.87 1.26
N LEU A 163 6.64 11.67 1.11
CA LEU A 163 8.04 11.39 1.43
C LEU A 163 8.88 11.60 0.18
N LYS A 164 9.92 12.42 0.24
CA LYS A 164 10.66 12.87 -0.93
C LYS A 164 12.18 12.86 -0.72
N THR A 165 12.90 12.62 -1.81
CA THR A 165 14.36 12.79 -1.92
C THR A 165 14.72 13.62 -3.17
N SER A 166 15.99 13.94 -3.34
CA SER A 166 16.48 14.64 -4.53
C SER A 166 16.57 13.77 -5.78
N ASN A 167 16.55 12.44 -5.65
CA ASN A 167 16.76 11.48 -6.74
C ASN A 167 15.60 10.49 -6.83
N ASP A 168 15.40 9.89 -8.01
CA ASP A 168 14.40 8.87 -8.28
C ASP A 168 14.82 7.51 -7.70
N VAL A 169 14.56 7.30 -6.41
CA VAL A 169 14.94 6.09 -5.68
C VAL A 169 13.75 5.25 -5.22
N PHE A 170 12.61 5.89 -5.02
CA PHE A 170 11.41 5.18 -4.59
C PHE A 170 10.81 4.37 -5.74
N CYS A 171 10.53 3.12 -5.48
CA CYS A 171 9.85 2.25 -6.43
C CYS A 171 8.38 2.68 -6.55
N ARG A 172 7.97 3.04 -7.74
CA ARG A 172 6.59 3.32 -8.09
C ARG A 172 5.87 2.07 -8.59
N GLU A 173 6.52 1.35 -9.49
CA GLU A 173 6.04 0.10 -10.05
C GLU A 173 7.15 -0.96 -9.97
N ALA A 174 6.76 -2.20 -9.77
CA ALA A 174 7.69 -3.31 -9.70
C ALA A 174 7.09 -4.58 -10.31
N THR A 175 7.96 -5.56 -10.48
CA THR A 175 7.61 -6.93 -10.83
C THR A 175 7.97 -7.85 -9.66
N MET A 176 7.02 -8.65 -9.21
CA MET A 176 7.27 -9.80 -8.32
C MET A 176 7.67 -11.00 -9.17
N ASN A 177 8.77 -11.61 -8.83
CA ASN A 177 9.20 -12.89 -9.39
C ASN A 177 9.05 -13.97 -8.32
N LEU A 178 8.04 -14.83 -8.48
CA LEU A 178 7.77 -15.88 -7.49
C LEU A 178 8.79 -17.01 -7.51
N GLU A 179 9.51 -17.22 -8.63
CA GLU A 179 10.55 -18.27 -8.69
C GLU A 179 11.79 -17.90 -7.90
N THR A 180 12.21 -16.64 -8.00
CA THR A 180 13.40 -16.14 -7.32
C THR A 180 13.08 -15.47 -5.98
N GLN A 181 11.81 -15.38 -5.61
CA GLN A 181 11.34 -14.71 -4.40
C GLN A 181 11.88 -13.27 -4.31
N SER A 182 11.83 -12.53 -5.42
CA SER A 182 12.43 -11.19 -5.53
C SER A 182 11.45 -10.16 -6.07
N LEU A 183 11.72 -8.91 -5.71
CA LEU A 183 11.04 -7.72 -6.18
C LEU A 183 12.00 -6.89 -7.03
N SER A 184 11.61 -6.55 -8.26
CA SER A 184 12.41 -5.74 -9.18
C SER A 184 11.65 -4.48 -9.58
N ALA A 185 12.17 -3.31 -9.23
CA ALA A 185 11.55 -2.04 -9.61
C ALA A 185 11.61 -1.85 -11.13
N THR A 186 10.47 -1.57 -11.74
CA THR A 186 10.34 -1.25 -13.17
C THR A 186 10.23 0.25 -13.41
N SER A 187 9.77 1.00 -12.41
CA SER A 187 9.69 2.45 -12.43
C SER A 187 10.08 3.02 -11.06
N ARG A 188 10.73 4.17 -11.06
CA ARG A 188 11.14 4.88 -9.84
C ARG A 188 10.79 6.36 -9.95
N GLU A 189 10.54 6.97 -8.79
CA GLU A 189 10.32 8.40 -8.62
C GLU A 189 11.10 8.93 -7.42
N ASN A 190 11.20 10.24 -7.32
CA ASN A 190 11.86 10.90 -6.20
C ASN A 190 10.98 11.02 -4.97
N HIS A 191 9.74 10.54 -5.01
CA HIS A 191 8.78 10.62 -3.91
C HIS A 191 7.85 9.40 -3.83
N VAL A 192 7.21 9.24 -2.66
CA VAL A 192 6.03 8.40 -2.45
C VAL A 192 4.97 9.27 -1.81
N GLU A 193 3.73 9.15 -2.26
CA GLU A 193 2.59 9.89 -1.75
C GLU A 193 1.55 8.96 -1.11
N LEU A 194 1.08 9.37 0.08
CA LEU A 194 -0.10 8.83 0.73
C LEU A 194 -1.20 9.89 0.68
N GLY A 195 -2.29 9.62 -0.03
CA GLY A 195 -3.50 10.42 0.03
C GLY A 195 -4.20 10.25 1.38
N LEU A 196 -4.81 11.31 1.87
CA LEU A 196 -5.65 11.32 3.06
C LEU A 196 -7.06 11.79 2.67
N ALA A 197 -8.09 11.07 3.10
CA ALA A 197 -9.48 11.37 2.74
C ALA A 197 -10.04 12.56 3.54
N ASN A 198 -9.37 13.72 3.48
CA ASN A 198 -9.71 14.93 4.22
C ASN A 198 -9.80 14.66 5.74
N ILE A 199 -8.73 14.20 6.33
CA ILE A 199 -8.68 13.85 7.75
C ILE A 199 -8.56 15.13 8.58
N ALA A 200 -9.62 15.45 9.33
CA ALA A 200 -9.63 16.56 10.27
C ALA A 200 -8.89 16.18 11.57
N VAL A 201 -8.04 17.08 12.05
CA VAL A 201 -7.25 16.90 13.29
C VAL A 201 -7.24 18.25 14.02
N ASP A 202 -7.58 18.24 15.30
CA ASP A 202 -7.57 19.44 16.13
C ASP A 202 -6.16 19.86 16.56
N GLU A 203 -6.02 21.11 16.97
CA GLU A 203 -4.75 21.64 17.51
C GLU A 203 -4.27 20.80 18.70
N GLY A 204 -3.02 20.36 18.64
CA GLY A 204 -2.40 19.50 19.66
C GLY A 204 -2.72 18.01 19.53
N GLU A 205 -3.70 17.64 18.69
CA GLU A 205 -4.00 16.24 18.38
C GLU A 205 -3.00 15.65 17.38
N THR A 206 -2.93 14.33 17.31
CA THR A 206 -1.98 13.63 16.44
C THR A 206 -2.65 13.06 15.20
N LEU A 207 -2.18 13.47 14.02
CA LEU A 207 -2.41 12.74 12.79
C LEU A 207 -1.51 11.50 12.79
N VAL A 208 -2.12 10.33 12.71
CA VAL A 208 -1.40 9.05 12.57
C VAL A 208 -1.69 8.47 11.20
N ALA A 209 -0.66 8.32 10.41
CA ALA A 209 -0.75 7.84 9.03
C ALA A 209 0.20 6.67 8.78
N TYR A 210 -0.15 5.81 7.81
CA TYR A 210 0.63 4.64 7.44
C TYR A 210 0.88 4.64 5.93
N MET A 211 2.15 4.57 5.54
CA MET A 211 2.57 4.58 4.13
C MET A 211 3.36 3.31 3.84
N VAL A 212 2.98 2.58 2.79
CA VAL A 212 3.74 1.42 2.31
C VAL A 212 4.82 1.88 1.34
N VAL A 213 6.03 1.39 1.53
CA VAL A 213 7.19 1.72 0.70
C VAL A 213 7.94 0.43 0.34
N ALA A 214 8.30 0.27 -0.92
CA ALA A 214 9.23 -0.79 -1.31
C ALA A 214 10.58 -0.62 -0.62
N PRO A 215 11.32 -1.70 -0.35
CA PRO A 215 12.65 -1.61 0.24
C PRO A 215 13.55 -0.64 -0.53
N VAL A 216 14.20 0.27 0.19
CA VAL A 216 15.07 1.30 -0.40
C VAL A 216 16.12 1.75 0.59
N ASP A 217 17.35 1.93 0.11
CA ASP A 217 18.42 2.54 0.90
C ASP A 217 18.41 4.06 0.70
N LEU A 218 18.00 4.78 1.75
CA LEU A 218 17.99 6.24 1.82
C LEU A 218 19.24 6.80 2.53
N SER A 219 20.15 5.95 3.01
CA SER A 219 21.33 6.37 3.77
C SER A 219 22.16 7.42 3.02
N GLY A 220 22.50 8.51 3.71
CA GLY A 220 23.28 9.59 3.13
C GLY A 220 22.54 10.49 2.14
N ARG A 221 21.21 10.37 2.05
CA ARG A 221 20.37 11.23 1.19
C ARG A 221 19.67 12.29 2.00
N ASP A 222 19.31 13.38 1.35
CA ASP A 222 18.38 14.35 1.91
C ASP A 222 16.95 13.81 1.75
N VAL A 223 16.31 13.55 2.88
CA VAL A 223 14.94 13.02 2.94
C VAL A 223 14.04 14.04 3.61
N SER A 224 12.95 14.39 2.97
CA SER A 224 11.92 15.27 3.52
C SER A 224 10.56 14.59 3.53
N LEU A 225 9.77 14.90 4.56
CA LEU A 225 8.38 14.54 4.67
C LEU A 225 7.55 15.83 4.60
N THR A 226 6.65 15.93 3.63
CA THR A 226 5.73 17.07 3.48
C THR A 226 4.33 16.64 3.84
N ILE A 227 3.69 17.35 4.77
CA ILE A 227 2.29 17.12 5.17
C ILE A 227 1.47 18.28 4.62
N ILE A 228 0.42 17.98 3.86
CA ILE A 228 -0.35 18.94 3.09
C ILE A 228 -1.78 18.99 3.62
N SER A 229 -2.27 20.19 3.90
CA SER A 229 -3.65 20.45 4.30
C SER A 229 -4.53 20.89 3.12
N ASP A 230 -5.84 20.87 3.32
CA ASP A 230 -6.87 21.18 2.31
C ASP A 230 -6.80 22.63 1.78
N ASN A 231 -6.25 23.56 2.58
CA ASN A 231 -6.01 24.94 2.18
C ASN A 231 -4.68 25.14 1.43
N GLY A 232 -3.92 24.06 1.17
CA GLY A 232 -2.65 24.08 0.46
C GLY A 232 -1.46 24.50 1.33
N GLU A 233 -1.60 24.56 2.65
CA GLU A 233 -0.45 24.76 3.53
C GLU A 233 0.38 23.48 3.62
N GLU A 234 1.69 23.64 3.59
CA GLU A 234 2.65 22.54 3.66
C GLU A 234 3.48 22.65 4.94
N THR A 235 3.58 21.55 5.66
CA THR A 235 4.56 21.40 6.74
C THR A 235 5.66 20.46 6.27
N ASN A 236 6.86 20.97 6.15
CA ASN A 236 8.03 20.21 5.70
C ASN A 236 8.90 19.81 6.89
N LEU A 237 9.23 18.53 6.96
CA LEU A 237 10.04 17.91 8.00
C LEU A 237 11.28 17.32 7.35
N ASP A 238 12.47 17.67 7.83
CA ASP A 238 13.69 16.97 7.44
C ASP A 238 13.78 15.67 8.26
N VAL A 239 13.92 14.54 7.60
CA VAL A 239 13.91 13.20 8.21
C VAL A 239 15.28 12.56 8.10
N GLN A 240 15.76 11.95 9.19
CA GLN A 240 17.01 11.22 9.15
C GLN A 240 16.90 10.03 8.18
N ALA A 241 17.77 10.03 7.18
CA ALA A 241 17.82 9.01 6.16
C ALA A 241 18.40 7.69 6.67
N ARG A 242 17.81 6.57 6.25
CA ARG A 242 18.29 5.23 6.57
C ARG A 242 17.78 4.21 5.54
N GLU A 243 18.27 2.97 5.61
CA GLU A 243 17.76 1.88 4.81
C GLU A 243 16.37 1.43 5.32
N LEU A 244 15.39 1.34 4.41
CA LEU A 244 14.07 0.75 4.65
C LEU A 244 14.07 -0.69 4.12
N LYS A 245 13.88 -1.66 5.02
CA LYS A 245 13.93 -3.11 4.72
C LYS A 245 12.54 -3.70 4.65
N ALA A 246 12.37 -4.72 3.81
CA ALA A 246 11.14 -5.50 3.73
C ALA A 246 10.73 -6.08 5.10
N GLY A 247 9.43 -6.16 5.35
CA GLY A 247 8.87 -6.72 6.59
C GLY A 247 9.21 -5.91 7.84
N LYS A 248 9.42 -4.60 7.73
CA LYS A 248 9.75 -3.71 8.85
C LYS A 248 8.79 -2.53 8.93
N LEU A 249 8.47 -2.15 10.16
CA LEU A 249 7.77 -0.91 10.49
C LEU A 249 8.77 0.14 10.96
N TYR A 250 8.70 1.33 10.39
CA TYR A 250 9.50 2.49 10.77
C TYR A 250 8.60 3.58 11.33
N LEU A 251 9.01 4.20 12.43
CA LEU A 251 8.27 5.29 13.05
C LEU A 251 8.89 6.63 12.69
N ILE A 252 8.08 7.55 12.19
CA ILE A 252 8.42 8.97 12.05
C ILE A 252 7.54 9.73 13.05
N ASN A 253 8.15 10.26 14.10
CA ASN A 253 7.45 10.99 15.14
C ASN A 253 7.93 12.44 15.20
N THR A 254 7.00 13.38 15.17
CA THR A 254 7.30 14.81 15.20
C THR A 254 7.30 15.41 16.61
N THR A 255 6.91 14.63 17.63
CA THR A 255 7.05 15.06 19.01
C THR A 255 8.51 14.96 19.44
N ASN A 256 9.08 16.03 19.97
CA ASN A 256 10.39 16.00 20.62
C ASN A 256 10.33 15.05 21.80
N ASN A 257 10.81 13.85 21.62
CA ASN A 257 10.81 12.84 22.66
C ASN A 257 12.01 12.94 23.58
N GLU A 258 11.74 13.33 24.80
CA GLU A 258 12.53 12.85 25.93
C GLU A 258 12.10 11.40 26.21
N GLY A 259 13.01 10.49 25.91
CA GLY A 259 12.88 9.05 25.82
C GLY A 259 12.00 8.28 26.77
N LYS A 260 11.44 7.20 26.27
CA LYS A 260 11.20 5.93 27.03
C LYS A 260 11.24 4.71 26.12
N SER A 261 12.11 3.77 26.48
CA SER A 261 12.30 2.44 25.87
C SER A 261 11.28 1.44 26.40
N LEU A 262 10.77 0.58 25.52
CA LEU A 262 10.01 -0.60 25.92
C LEU A 262 10.52 -1.85 25.21
N SER A 263 10.77 -2.90 25.99
CA SER A 263 11.24 -4.20 25.50
C SER A 263 10.20 -5.30 25.71
N SER A 264 10.09 -6.26 24.80
CA SER A 264 9.71 -7.64 25.16
C SER A 264 9.85 -8.65 24.01
N LYS A 265 10.13 -9.89 24.40
CA LYS A 265 10.31 -11.11 23.58
C LYS A 265 9.05 -11.97 23.68
N HIS A 266 8.65 -12.66 22.59
CA HIS A 266 7.81 -13.88 22.74
C HIS A 266 7.96 -14.87 21.56
N ARG A 267 7.63 -16.14 21.84
CA ARG A 267 7.97 -17.36 21.12
C ARG A 267 6.71 -18.04 20.57
N ALA A 268 6.79 -18.68 19.42
CA ALA A 268 5.68 -19.38 18.74
C ALA A 268 5.71 -20.91 18.97
N SER A 269 4.54 -21.56 18.85
CA SER A 269 4.33 -23.02 18.92
C SER A 269 3.67 -23.54 17.63
N SER A 270 3.92 -24.82 17.32
CA SER A 270 3.61 -25.54 16.08
C SER A 270 2.26 -26.27 16.10
N LEU A 271 1.59 -26.39 14.93
CA LEU A 271 0.49 -27.31 14.66
C LEU A 271 0.49 -27.83 13.21
N THR A 272 -0.12 -28.96 12.97
CA THR A 272 -0.02 -29.81 11.77
C THR A 272 -1.33 -29.78 10.95
N GLU A 273 -1.37 -28.94 9.94
CA GLU A 273 -2.25 -28.99 8.73
C GLU A 273 -1.72 -27.94 7.71
N PRO A 274 -2.16 -27.88 6.44
CA PRO A 274 -1.58 -26.98 5.48
C PRO A 274 -1.85 -25.51 5.88
N TYR A 275 -0.88 -24.89 6.52
CA TYR A 275 -0.98 -23.52 7.01
C TYR A 275 -0.26 -22.55 6.09
N ILE A 276 -0.90 -21.41 5.85
CA ILE A 276 -0.23 -20.22 5.36
C ILE A 276 0.01 -19.32 6.56
N SER A 277 1.27 -19.09 6.88
CA SER A 277 1.67 -18.17 7.94
C SER A 277 2.30 -16.92 7.36
N THR A 278 2.05 -15.78 7.98
CA THR A 278 2.80 -14.55 7.73
C THR A 278 3.59 -14.18 8.97
N SER A 279 4.77 -13.58 8.78
CA SER A 279 5.46 -12.93 9.89
C SER A 279 4.77 -11.60 10.19
N ASP A 280 4.52 -11.31 11.47
CA ASP A 280 4.15 -9.95 11.89
C ASP A 280 5.21 -8.97 11.40
N ILE A 281 4.81 -7.75 11.04
CA ILE A 281 5.73 -6.67 10.73
C ILE A 281 6.25 -6.10 12.06
N PRO A 282 7.46 -6.48 12.52
CA PRO A 282 7.97 -6.02 13.80
C PRO A 282 8.38 -4.54 13.72
N ILE A 283 8.17 -3.81 14.80
CA ILE A 283 8.80 -2.51 14.97
C ILE A 283 10.31 -2.75 15.03
N ASP A 284 11.04 -2.18 14.09
CA ASP A 284 12.47 -2.05 14.22
C ASP A 284 12.75 -0.81 15.10
N ARG A 285 13.02 -1.04 16.39
CA ARG A 285 13.20 0.04 17.37
C ARG A 285 14.50 0.83 17.19
N ASP A 286 15.47 0.24 16.51
CA ASP A 286 16.66 0.97 16.07
C ASP A 286 16.35 1.83 14.84
N SER A 287 15.08 1.92 14.45
CA SER A 287 14.58 2.44 13.18
C SER A 287 13.64 3.64 13.32
N GLU A 288 13.62 4.34 14.44
CA GLU A 288 12.96 5.63 14.50
C GLU A 288 13.65 6.59 13.52
N LEU A 289 12.88 7.08 12.54
CA LEU A 289 13.35 8.14 11.67
C LEU A 289 13.21 9.46 12.42
N ILE A 290 14.33 9.98 12.92
CA ILE A 290 14.36 11.22 13.68
C ILE A 290 14.03 12.38 12.76
N VAL A 291 13.08 13.21 13.15
CA VAL A 291 12.82 14.49 12.50
C VAL A 291 13.92 15.47 12.90
N THR A 292 14.72 15.89 11.93
CA THR A 292 15.89 16.75 12.17
C THR A 292 15.61 18.24 12.00
N GLY A 293 14.46 18.58 11.38
CA GLY A 293 14.05 19.97 11.20
C GLY A 293 12.59 20.09 10.76
N ILE A 294 11.94 21.18 11.16
CA ILE A 294 10.57 21.53 10.77
C ILE A 294 10.63 22.86 10.04
N ARG A 295 10.16 22.89 8.79
CA ARG A 295 10.04 24.13 8.01
C ARG A 295 8.57 24.29 7.58
N GLN A 296 7.96 25.40 7.97
CA GLN A 296 6.65 25.79 7.43
C GLN A 296 6.86 26.67 6.21
N SER A 297 6.44 26.24 5.05
CA SER A 297 6.31 27.08 3.89
C SER A 297 4.86 27.59 3.80
N LYS A 298 4.69 28.92 3.89
CA LYS A 298 3.43 29.53 3.43
C LYS A 298 3.51 29.51 1.91
N HIS A 299 2.68 28.70 1.29
CA HIS A 299 2.41 28.86 -0.12
C HIS A 299 1.84 30.28 -0.30
N ASN A 300 2.65 31.21 -0.80
CA ASN A 300 2.11 32.46 -1.32
C ASN A 300 1.06 32.01 -2.35
N LYS A 301 -0.22 32.36 -2.12
CA LYS A 301 -1.27 32.13 -3.11
C LYS A 301 -0.67 32.52 -4.45
N ALA A 302 -0.42 31.51 -5.29
CA ALA A 302 0.07 31.74 -6.64
C ALA A 302 -0.87 32.76 -7.24
N GLN A 303 -0.31 33.88 -7.69
CA GLN A 303 -1.08 34.92 -8.34
C GLN A 303 -1.85 34.20 -9.43
N ASP A 304 -3.19 34.27 -9.41
CA ASP A 304 -4.06 33.56 -10.33
C ASP A 304 -3.64 33.88 -11.75
N ASP A 305 -2.82 33.01 -12.34
CA ASP A 305 -2.32 33.15 -13.70
C ASP A 305 -3.40 32.78 -14.75
N GLY A 306 -4.60 32.43 -14.29
CA GLY A 306 -5.71 31.97 -15.11
C GLY A 306 -5.44 30.66 -15.81
N ALA A 307 -4.43 29.91 -15.37
CA ALA A 307 -4.03 28.65 -15.99
C ALA A 307 -5.15 27.61 -15.88
N VAL A 308 -5.36 26.89 -16.96
CA VAL A 308 -6.34 25.83 -17.10
C VAL A 308 -5.61 24.51 -17.18
N TYR A 309 -6.06 23.51 -16.41
CA TYR A 309 -5.46 22.19 -16.37
C TYR A 309 -6.48 21.13 -16.79
N THR A 310 -5.99 20.05 -17.38
CA THR A 310 -6.78 18.83 -17.61
C THR A 310 -6.97 18.06 -16.29
N LEU A 311 -7.84 17.06 -16.27
CA LEU A 311 -8.01 16.17 -15.11
C LEU A 311 -6.72 15.42 -14.71
N SER A 312 -5.79 15.27 -15.64
CA SER A 312 -4.46 14.67 -15.40
C SER A 312 -3.40 15.70 -14.98
N GLY A 313 -3.79 16.93 -14.61
CA GLY A 313 -2.88 17.98 -14.13
C GLY A 313 -2.02 18.64 -15.22
N ILE A 314 -2.23 18.33 -16.50
CA ILE A 314 -1.47 18.93 -17.60
C ILE A 314 -2.04 20.32 -17.92
N ARG A 315 -1.17 21.35 -17.98
CA ARG A 315 -1.57 22.70 -18.37
C ARG A 315 -2.11 22.71 -19.79
N ALA A 316 -3.38 23.09 -19.95
CA ALA A 316 -4.05 23.16 -21.25
C ALA A 316 -4.00 24.57 -21.82
N LYS A 317 -3.83 24.70 -23.15
CA LYS A 317 -4.01 25.99 -23.82
C LYS A 317 -5.51 26.33 -23.80
N GLN A 318 -5.84 27.53 -23.35
CA GLN A 318 -7.22 28.00 -23.11
C GLN A 318 -8.13 27.89 -24.36
N SER A 319 -7.56 27.83 -25.55
CA SER A 319 -8.29 27.77 -26.84
C SER A 319 -8.62 26.35 -27.33
N SER A 320 -8.07 25.30 -26.73
CA SER A 320 -8.15 23.93 -27.26
C SER A 320 -8.77 22.89 -26.31
N ALA A 321 -9.18 23.28 -25.10
CA ALA A 321 -9.68 22.33 -24.12
C ALA A 321 -11.19 22.09 -24.31
N ASN A 322 -11.52 20.93 -24.91
CA ASN A 322 -12.88 20.37 -24.88
C ASN A 322 -12.95 19.33 -23.75
N GLY A 323 -13.96 19.42 -22.90
CA GLY A 323 -14.16 18.45 -21.81
C GLY A 323 -14.08 19.07 -20.41
N ILE A 324 -13.76 18.24 -19.42
CA ILE A 324 -13.65 18.69 -18.02
C ILE A 324 -12.29 19.37 -17.83
N ILE A 325 -12.30 20.61 -17.38
CA ILE A 325 -11.12 21.40 -17.04
C ILE A 325 -11.15 21.78 -15.56
N ILE A 326 -9.97 21.97 -14.98
CA ILE A 326 -9.80 22.50 -13.63
C ILE A 326 -9.24 23.92 -13.74
N ARG A 327 -9.94 24.87 -13.14
CA ARG A 327 -9.49 26.25 -13.00
C ARG A 327 -9.70 26.69 -11.57
N ASN A 328 -8.67 27.19 -10.91
CA ASN A 328 -8.70 27.59 -9.50
C ASN A 328 -9.31 26.50 -8.58
N GLY A 329 -8.88 25.25 -8.77
CA GLY A 329 -9.39 24.10 -8.01
C GLY A 329 -10.85 23.70 -8.29
N LYS A 330 -11.55 24.39 -9.19
CA LYS A 330 -12.94 24.08 -9.54
C LYS A 330 -13.03 23.37 -10.90
N LYS A 331 -13.78 22.27 -10.91
CA LYS A 331 -14.08 21.52 -12.14
C LYS A 331 -15.17 22.24 -12.93
N SER A 332 -14.96 22.44 -14.23
CA SER A 332 -15.97 22.97 -15.15
C SER A 332 -15.96 22.19 -16.46
N LEU A 333 -17.14 22.07 -17.08
CA LEU A 333 -17.32 21.45 -18.38
C LEU A 333 -17.28 22.55 -19.46
N THR A 334 -16.38 22.47 -20.41
CA THR A 334 -16.35 23.35 -21.57
C THR A 334 -16.93 22.63 -22.76
N ASN A 335 -18.13 23.05 -23.21
CA ASN A 335 -18.68 22.68 -24.51
C ASN A 335 -18.48 23.84 -25.48
N ARG A 336 -17.75 23.63 -26.55
CA ARG A 336 -17.85 24.53 -27.70
C ARG A 336 -19.14 24.19 -28.45
N GLY A 337 -20.14 25.09 -28.35
CA GLY A 337 -21.24 25.08 -29.30
C GLY A 337 -20.68 25.12 -30.73
N ARG A 338 -21.10 24.20 -31.55
CA ARG A 338 -20.91 24.30 -33.00
C ARG A 338 -21.71 25.54 -33.46
N ASN A 339 -21.03 26.59 -33.90
CA ASN A 339 -21.58 27.55 -34.85
C ASN A 339 -21.27 27.06 -36.25
#